data_defde1c5c2f00cfd9f64107b0dbef9b0
#
_entry.id   defde1c5c2f00cfd9f64107b0dbef9b0
#
_cell.length_a   1.000
_cell.length_b   1.000
_cell.length_c   1.000
_cell.angle_alpha   90.00
_cell.angle_beta   90.00
_cell.angle_gamma   90.00
#
_symmetry.space_group_name_H-M   'P 1'
#
loop_
_entity.id
_entity.type
_entity.pdbx_description
1 polymer ?
#
loop_
_entity_poly.entity_id
_entity_poly.type
_entity_poly.pdbx_seq_one_letter_code
_entity_poly.pdbx_strand_id
1 'polypeptide(L)'
;TDVSLVREFFVLHNIPATSANFERFFERYVHLLDHILAHSKTEECPGVRTLITDLRTQGEPPLLGLLTGNIRLGAEIKLRHFALWEHFETGGFADDDEDRNKIAAVAKQRGERVLGRKLAGEEIVVIGDTPLDIRCGRAIGAKVLAVATGGSRYEELERHNPDWVVEDVRDFRALE
;
A
#
# COMPACT_ATOMS: atom_id res chain seq x y z
N THR A 1 3.19 -9.62 3.91
CA THR A 1 4.24 -8.61 3.62
C THR A 1 5.47 -9.27 2.99
N ASP A 2 6.32 -8.46 2.33
CA ASP A 2 7.57 -8.97 1.76
C ASP A 2 8.41 -9.68 2.84
N VAL A 3 8.51 -9.10 4.04
CA VAL A 3 9.30 -9.67 5.14
C VAL A 3 8.73 -11.01 5.60
N SER A 4 7.40 -11.13 5.74
CA SER A 4 6.79 -12.41 6.13
C SER A 4 6.96 -13.50 5.07
N LEU A 5 6.82 -13.15 3.78
CA LEU A 5 7.06 -14.09 2.68
C LEU A 5 8.50 -14.57 2.61
N VAL A 6 9.47 -13.67 2.80
CA VAL A 6 10.89 -14.05 2.86
C VAL A 6 11.19 -14.92 4.08
N ARG A 7 10.55 -14.65 5.22
CA ARG A 7 10.65 -15.49 6.41
C ARG A 7 10.14 -16.91 6.15
N GLU A 8 8.97 -17.05 5.54
CA GLU A 8 8.40 -18.33 5.15
C GLU A 8 9.32 -19.08 4.17
N PHE A 9 9.88 -18.37 3.19
CA PHE A 9 10.87 -18.92 2.27
C PHE A 9 12.12 -19.43 3.03
N PHE A 10 12.63 -18.67 3.99
CA PHE A 10 13.78 -19.10 4.81
C PHE A 10 13.47 -20.35 5.62
N VAL A 11 12.28 -20.44 6.23
CA VAL A 11 11.84 -21.64 6.95
C VAL A 11 11.78 -22.84 6.02
N LEU A 12 11.15 -22.71 4.85
CA LEU A 12 11.00 -23.78 3.87
C LEU A 12 12.35 -24.32 3.38
N HIS A 13 13.36 -23.45 3.27
CA HIS A 13 14.69 -23.82 2.78
C HIS A 13 15.74 -24.02 3.88
N ASN A 14 15.32 -24.10 5.15
CA ASN A 14 16.20 -24.23 6.31
C ASN A 14 17.29 -23.16 6.38
N ILE A 15 16.97 -21.92 5.97
CA ILE A 15 17.86 -20.77 6.06
C ILE A 15 17.55 -20.05 7.39
N PRO A 16 18.57 -19.76 8.23
CA PRO A 16 18.36 -19.01 9.46
C PRO A 16 17.79 -17.61 9.18
N ALA A 17 16.68 -17.24 9.82
CA ALA A 17 16.04 -15.92 9.68
C ALA A 17 16.77 -14.83 10.47
N THR A 18 18.07 -14.61 10.15
CA THR A 18 18.91 -13.58 10.75
C THR A 18 18.80 -12.26 9.99
N SER A 19 19.05 -11.13 10.66
CA SER A 19 19.10 -9.81 10.01
C SER A 19 20.02 -9.79 8.79
N ALA A 20 21.20 -10.38 8.89
CA ALA A 20 22.15 -10.47 7.79
C ALA A 20 21.62 -11.24 6.56
N ASN A 21 20.81 -12.29 6.78
CA ASN A 21 20.19 -13.02 5.67
C ASN A 21 19.04 -12.23 5.03
N PHE A 22 18.25 -11.51 5.83
CA PHE A 22 17.23 -10.58 5.29
C PHE A 22 17.88 -9.46 4.49
N GLU A 23 18.89 -8.78 5.03
CA GLU A 23 19.63 -7.71 4.33
C GLU A 23 20.15 -8.20 2.97
N ARG A 24 20.88 -9.33 2.96
CA ARG A 24 21.40 -9.93 1.74
C ARG A 24 20.33 -10.33 0.75
N PHE A 25 19.17 -10.82 1.22
CA PHE A 25 18.04 -11.15 0.37
C PHE A 25 17.46 -9.90 -0.26
N PHE A 26 17.18 -8.86 0.53
CA PHE A 26 16.58 -7.64 0.04
C PHE A 26 17.50 -6.80 -0.84
N GLU A 27 18.79 -6.78 -0.61
CA GLU A 27 19.79 -6.20 -1.53
C GLU A 27 19.66 -6.80 -2.94
N ARG A 28 19.60 -8.13 -3.02
CA ARG A 28 19.45 -8.84 -4.30
C ARG A 28 18.07 -8.65 -4.90
N TYR A 29 17.04 -8.66 -4.07
CA TYR A 29 15.66 -8.45 -4.50
C TYR A 29 15.49 -7.10 -5.18
N VAL A 30 15.95 -6.01 -4.58
CA VAL A 30 15.78 -4.68 -5.16
C VAL A 30 16.56 -4.50 -6.46
N HIS A 31 17.76 -5.06 -6.53
CA HIS A 31 18.55 -5.04 -7.76
C HIS A 31 17.87 -5.82 -8.91
N LEU A 32 17.33 -7.01 -8.60
CA LEU A 32 16.59 -7.81 -9.57
C LEU A 32 15.26 -7.18 -9.96
N LEU A 33 14.55 -6.58 -8.99
CA LEU A 33 13.27 -5.91 -9.22
C LEU A 33 13.39 -4.77 -10.23
N ASP A 34 14.38 -3.91 -10.10
CA ASP A 34 14.64 -2.82 -11.04
C ASP A 34 14.89 -3.35 -12.46
N HIS A 35 15.72 -4.39 -12.58
CA HIS A 35 15.98 -5.04 -13.87
C HIS A 35 14.73 -5.67 -14.47
N ILE A 36 13.91 -6.37 -13.67
CA ILE A 36 12.67 -7.00 -14.14
C ILE A 36 11.68 -5.93 -14.61
N LEU A 37 11.47 -4.86 -13.85
CA LEU A 37 10.55 -3.79 -14.23
C LEU A 37 10.96 -3.12 -15.54
N ALA A 38 12.25 -2.86 -15.74
CA ALA A 38 12.77 -2.26 -16.96
C ALA A 38 12.49 -3.11 -18.23
N HIS A 39 12.31 -4.42 -18.08
CA HIS A 39 12.10 -5.36 -19.17
C HIS A 39 10.70 -5.99 -19.20
N SER A 40 9.84 -5.66 -18.25
CA SER A 40 8.47 -6.18 -18.16
C SER A 40 7.49 -5.25 -18.86
N LYS A 41 6.38 -5.85 -19.32
CA LYS A 41 5.22 -5.11 -19.84
C LYS A 41 4.20 -4.89 -18.71
N THR A 42 4.67 -4.43 -17.56
CA THR A 42 3.77 -4.07 -16.45
C THR A 42 3.05 -2.78 -16.80
N GLU A 43 1.75 -2.72 -16.49
CA GLU A 43 0.92 -1.56 -16.68
C GLU A 43 0.49 -1.01 -15.32
N GLU A 44 0.23 0.28 -15.28
CA GLU A 44 -0.37 0.95 -14.13
C GLU A 44 -1.82 0.48 -13.96
N CYS A 45 -2.29 0.32 -12.72
CA CYS A 45 -3.69 0.03 -12.47
C CYS A 45 -4.59 1.14 -13.06
N PRO A 46 -5.64 0.77 -13.81
CA PRO A 46 -6.52 1.74 -14.45
C PRO A 46 -7.07 2.77 -13.46
N GLY A 47 -7.08 4.04 -13.88
CA GLY A 47 -7.68 5.15 -13.12
C GLY A 47 -6.84 5.70 -11.96
N VAL A 48 -5.78 5.01 -11.51
CA VAL A 48 -4.96 5.45 -10.35
C VAL A 48 -4.36 6.83 -10.58
N ARG A 49 -3.76 7.08 -11.74
CA ARG A 49 -3.17 8.38 -12.08
C ARG A 49 -4.21 9.50 -12.10
N THR A 50 -5.39 9.22 -12.66
CA THR A 50 -6.49 10.17 -12.70
C THR A 50 -6.94 10.51 -11.28
N LEU A 51 -7.19 9.50 -10.44
CA LEU A 51 -7.57 9.70 -9.04
C LEU A 51 -6.54 10.55 -8.28
N ILE A 52 -5.24 10.23 -8.40
CA ILE A 52 -4.17 11.01 -7.74
C ILE A 52 -4.19 12.46 -8.21
N THR A 53 -4.35 12.68 -9.52
CA THR A 53 -4.40 14.03 -10.10
C THR A 53 -5.60 14.80 -9.57
N ASP A 54 -6.78 14.19 -9.58
CA ASP A 54 -8.03 14.80 -9.11
C ASP A 54 -7.94 15.18 -7.63
N LEU A 55 -7.41 14.28 -6.79
CA LEU A 55 -7.20 14.54 -5.37
C LEU A 55 -6.24 15.72 -5.14
N ARG A 56 -5.18 15.83 -5.92
CA ARG A 56 -4.18 16.91 -5.77
C ARG A 56 -4.64 18.26 -6.31
N THR A 57 -5.66 18.29 -7.16
CA THR A 57 -6.22 19.52 -7.74
C THR A 57 -7.42 20.09 -6.96
N GLN A 58 -7.83 19.43 -5.87
CA GLN A 58 -8.88 19.95 -4.98
C GLN A 58 -8.44 21.24 -4.30
N GLY A 59 -9.40 22.06 -3.88
CA GLY A 59 -9.13 23.31 -3.15
C GLY A 59 -8.36 23.08 -1.83
N GLU A 60 -8.60 21.94 -1.16
CA GLU A 60 -7.87 21.45 0.01
C GLU A 60 -7.41 20.02 -0.27
N PRO A 61 -6.24 19.83 -0.91
CA PRO A 61 -5.80 18.50 -1.29
C PRO A 61 -5.53 17.62 -0.06
N PRO A 62 -5.96 16.36 -0.07
CA PRO A 62 -5.64 15.44 1.01
C PRO A 62 -4.15 15.08 1.00
N LEU A 63 -3.63 14.75 2.19
CA LEU A 63 -2.30 14.13 2.31
C LEU A 63 -2.37 12.70 1.74
N LEU A 64 -1.55 12.41 0.73
CA LEU A 64 -1.45 11.08 0.16
C LEU A 64 -0.33 10.30 0.85
N GLY A 65 -0.67 9.11 1.32
CA GLY A 65 0.26 8.20 1.97
C GLY A 65 0.18 6.79 1.41
N LEU A 66 1.29 6.05 1.49
CA LEU A 66 1.35 4.63 1.13
C LEU A 66 1.01 3.76 2.33
N LEU A 67 0.30 2.66 2.08
CA LEU A 67 0.09 1.58 3.02
C LEU A 67 0.34 0.27 2.27
N THR A 68 1.52 -0.33 2.46
CA THR A 68 1.94 -1.48 1.66
C THR A 68 2.67 -2.55 2.46
N GLY A 69 2.49 -3.80 2.06
CA GLY A 69 3.30 -4.92 2.54
C GLY A 69 4.66 -5.05 1.84
N ASN A 70 5.00 -4.16 0.93
CA ASN A 70 6.33 -4.11 0.33
C ASN A 70 7.33 -3.45 1.28
N ILE A 71 8.60 -3.83 1.21
CA ILE A 71 9.67 -3.04 1.81
C ILE A 71 9.71 -1.67 1.12
N ARG A 72 10.12 -0.63 1.85
CA ARG A 72 10.10 0.76 1.37
C ARG A 72 10.83 0.92 0.03
N LEU A 73 12.05 0.40 -0.07
CA LEU A 73 12.84 0.53 -1.30
C LEU A 73 12.20 -0.22 -2.48
N GLY A 74 11.57 -1.38 -2.21
CA GLY A 74 10.82 -2.11 -3.24
C GLY A 74 9.58 -1.34 -3.73
N ALA A 75 8.85 -0.70 -2.81
CA ALA A 75 7.72 0.18 -3.15
C ALA A 75 8.18 1.40 -3.95
N GLU A 76 9.28 2.03 -3.54
CA GLU A 76 9.88 3.17 -4.22
C GLU A 76 10.27 2.83 -5.67
N ILE A 77 11.00 1.75 -5.89
CA ILE A 77 11.42 1.29 -7.23
C ILE A 77 10.18 1.08 -8.13
N LYS A 78 9.16 0.36 -7.62
CA LYS A 78 7.93 0.10 -8.37
C LYS A 78 7.20 1.39 -8.75
N LEU A 79 7.03 2.30 -7.81
CA LEU A 79 6.28 3.54 -8.04
C LEU A 79 7.06 4.56 -8.87
N ARG A 80 8.40 4.60 -8.77
CA ARG A 80 9.24 5.44 -9.65
C ARG A 80 9.17 4.96 -11.10
N HIS A 81 9.08 3.65 -11.33
CA HIS A 81 8.90 3.10 -12.67
C HIS A 81 7.66 3.68 -13.38
N PHE A 82 6.59 3.96 -12.61
CA PHE A 82 5.37 4.61 -13.12
C PHE A 82 5.31 6.12 -12.89
N ALA A 83 6.40 6.75 -12.41
CA ALA A 83 6.43 8.16 -12.01
C ALA A 83 5.32 8.55 -11.00
N LEU A 84 5.02 7.65 -10.05
CA LEU A 84 3.99 7.85 -9.02
C LEU A 84 4.57 8.13 -7.63
N TRP A 85 5.84 7.82 -7.37
CA TRP A 85 6.44 7.92 -6.03
C TRP A 85 6.33 9.32 -5.42
N GLU A 86 6.58 10.36 -6.22
CA GLU A 86 6.62 11.75 -5.76
C GLU A 86 5.24 12.31 -5.35
N HIS A 87 4.17 11.56 -5.59
CA HIS A 87 2.84 11.94 -5.13
C HIS A 87 2.57 11.60 -3.66
N PHE A 88 3.39 10.73 -3.06
CA PHE A 88 3.20 10.25 -1.69
C PHE A 88 4.21 10.89 -0.74
N GLU A 89 3.71 11.58 0.27
CA GLU A 89 4.53 12.33 1.23
C GLU A 89 4.88 11.50 2.47
N THR A 90 4.15 10.40 2.71
CA THR A 90 4.30 9.55 3.88
C THR A 90 3.93 8.11 3.55
N GLY A 91 4.09 7.20 4.50
CA GLY A 91 3.64 5.82 4.34
C GLY A 91 4.08 4.89 5.46
N GLY A 92 3.52 3.66 5.41
CA GLY A 92 3.91 2.51 6.20
C GLY A 92 4.30 1.35 5.29
N PHE A 93 5.34 0.61 5.66
CA PHE A 93 6.01 -0.38 4.82
C PHE A 93 6.30 -1.66 5.60
N ALA A 94 6.67 -2.73 4.91
CA ALA A 94 7.07 -3.98 5.56
C ALA A 94 8.33 -3.85 6.45
N ASP A 95 9.13 -2.83 6.23
CA ASP A 95 10.26 -2.50 7.11
C ASP A 95 9.82 -2.08 8.52
N ASP A 96 8.59 -1.60 8.66
CA ASP A 96 8.06 -1.11 9.94
C ASP A 96 7.54 -2.26 10.83
N ASP A 97 6.85 -3.24 10.24
CA ASP A 97 6.38 -4.46 10.90
C ASP A 97 5.92 -5.50 9.86
N GLU A 98 5.83 -6.77 10.27
CA GLU A 98 5.27 -7.83 9.43
C GLU A 98 3.73 -7.86 9.47
N ASP A 99 3.12 -7.32 10.54
CA ASP A 99 1.67 -7.20 10.70
C ASP A 99 1.15 -5.93 10.00
N ARG A 100 0.31 -6.09 8.98
CA ARG A 100 -0.28 -4.96 8.24
C ARG A 100 -1.09 -4.01 9.10
N ASN A 101 -1.69 -4.47 10.21
CA ASN A 101 -2.42 -3.58 11.12
C ASN A 101 -1.46 -2.62 11.83
N LYS A 102 -0.28 -3.10 12.20
CA LYS A 102 0.78 -2.26 12.77
C LYS A 102 1.37 -1.32 11.74
N ILE A 103 1.57 -1.78 10.50
CA ILE A 103 2.00 -0.92 9.38
C ILE A 103 0.99 0.22 9.20
N ALA A 104 -0.32 -0.07 9.24
CA ALA A 104 -1.36 0.95 9.15
C ALA A 104 -1.28 1.98 10.30
N ALA A 105 -1.02 1.52 11.53
CA ALA A 105 -0.84 2.41 12.67
C ALA A 105 0.39 3.32 12.51
N VAL A 106 1.49 2.80 11.96
CA VAL A 106 2.70 3.59 11.65
C VAL A 106 2.41 4.60 10.55
N ALA A 107 1.71 4.20 9.47
CA ALA A 107 1.33 5.10 8.38
C ALA A 107 0.47 6.27 8.90
N LYS A 108 -0.55 5.99 9.74
CA LYS A 108 -1.37 6.99 10.40
C LYS A 108 -0.51 7.94 11.25
N GLN A 109 0.36 7.42 12.10
CA GLN A 109 1.23 8.23 12.97
C GLN A 109 2.15 9.16 12.15
N ARG A 110 2.68 8.68 11.04
CA ARG A 110 3.52 9.50 10.14
C ARG A 110 2.69 10.58 9.45
N GLY A 111 1.48 10.25 8.98
CA GLY A 111 0.55 11.23 8.41
C GLY A 111 0.19 12.33 9.41
N GLU A 112 -0.10 11.97 10.68
CA GLU A 112 -0.35 12.92 11.76
C GLU A 112 0.83 13.86 12.00
N ARG A 113 2.07 13.36 11.87
CA ARG A 113 3.29 14.20 12.01
C ARG A 113 3.42 15.20 10.87
N VAL A 114 3.14 14.77 9.62
CA VAL A 114 3.18 15.65 8.45
C VAL A 114 2.14 16.75 8.59
N LEU A 115 0.92 16.40 9.02
CA LEU A 115 -0.19 17.37 9.18
C LEU A 115 -0.08 18.20 10.47
N GLY A 116 0.82 17.84 11.39
CA GLY A 116 0.97 18.53 12.68
C GLY A 116 -0.23 18.37 13.63
N ARG A 117 -1.13 17.41 13.39
CA ARG A 117 -2.32 17.14 14.19
C ARG A 117 -2.70 15.66 14.24
N LYS A 118 -3.51 15.30 15.24
CA LYS A 118 -4.13 13.99 15.28
C LYS A 118 -5.24 13.84 14.24
N LEU A 119 -5.42 12.63 13.76
CA LEU A 119 -6.48 12.26 12.82
C LEU A 119 -7.48 11.34 13.52
N ALA A 120 -8.76 11.70 13.45
CA ALA A 120 -9.83 10.74 13.70
C ALA A 120 -9.81 9.68 12.58
N GLY A 121 -10.29 8.48 12.87
CA GLY A 121 -10.26 7.39 11.88
C GLY A 121 -11.07 7.73 10.62
N GLU A 122 -12.25 8.35 10.79
CA GLU A 122 -13.12 8.78 9.69
C GLU A 122 -12.52 9.85 8.76
N GLU A 123 -11.45 10.53 9.17
CA GLU A 123 -10.69 11.46 8.32
C GLU A 123 -9.69 10.74 7.39
N ILE A 124 -9.59 9.41 7.52
CA ILE A 124 -8.67 8.59 6.75
C ILE A 124 -9.46 7.67 5.83
N VAL A 125 -9.09 7.60 4.57
CA VAL A 125 -9.58 6.60 3.63
C VAL A 125 -8.44 5.69 3.24
N VAL A 126 -8.59 4.39 3.48
CA VAL A 126 -7.69 3.35 2.96
C VAL A 126 -8.27 2.83 1.67
N ILE A 127 -7.49 2.86 0.60
CA ILE A 127 -7.85 2.32 -0.72
C ILE A 127 -7.00 1.09 -0.97
N GLY A 128 -7.63 -0.05 -1.24
CA GLY A 128 -6.89 -1.30 -1.47
C GLY A 128 -7.73 -2.36 -2.18
N ASP A 129 -7.09 -3.45 -2.58
CA ASP A 129 -7.64 -4.49 -3.45
C ASP A 129 -7.73 -5.87 -2.78
N THR A 130 -7.47 -5.93 -1.47
CA THR A 130 -7.48 -7.19 -0.73
C THR A 130 -8.24 -7.10 0.60
N PRO A 131 -8.73 -8.24 1.13
CA PRO A 131 -9.28 -8.31 2.49
C PRO A 131 -8.31 -7.82 3.59
N LEU A 132 -6.99 -7.89 3.33
CA LEU A 132 -5.99 -7.38 4.26
C LEU A 132 -6.03 -5.85 4.36
N ASP A 133 -6.30 -5.16 3.26
CA ASP A 133 -6.43 -3.70 3.24
C ASP A 133 -7.68 -3.26 4.02
N ILE A 134 -8.79 -3.98 3.84
CA ILE A 134 -10.02 -3.72 4.61
C ILE A 134 -9.73 -3.89 6.11
N ARG A 135 -9.05 -4.96 6.49
CA ARG A 135 -8.74 -5.27 7.88
C ARG A 135 -7.82 -4.23 8.51
N CYS A 136 -6.74 -3.85 7.83
CA CYS A 136 -5.80 -2.87 8.36
C CYS A 136 -6.38 -1.45 8.40
N GLY A 137 -7.26 -1.07 7.45
CA GLY A 137 -8.02 0.17 7.52
C GLY A 137 -8.94 0.20 8.75
N ARG A 138 -9.69 -0.87 8.99
CA ARG A 138 -10.53 -1.00 10.20
C ARG A 138 -9.73 -0.94 11.49
N ALA A 139 -8.53 -1.52 11.53
CA ALA A 139 -7.69 -1.52 12.73
C ALA A 139 -7.29 -0.10 13.20
N ILE A 140 -7.25 0.87 12.29
CA ILE A 140 -6.97 2.28 12.61
C ILE A 140 -8.21 3.17 12.64
N GLY A 141 -9.41 2.57 12.49
CA GLY A 141 -10.70 3.24 12.45
C GLY A 141 -11.00 3.99 11.14
N ALA A 142 -10.20 3.76 10.10
CA ALA A 142 -10.35 4.42 8.80
C ALA A 142 -11.58 3.94 8.03
N LYS A 143 -12.08 4.77 7.14
CA LYS A 143 -12.96 4.35 6.05
C LYS A 143 -12.19 3.54 5.03
N VAL A 144 -12.84 2.59 4.37
CA VAL A 144 -12.18 1.71 3.40
C VAL A 144 -12.93 1.69 2.09
N LEU A 145 -12.22 2.05 1.03
CA LEU A 145 -12.62 1.83 -0.36
C LEU A 145 -11.90 0.58 -0.89
N ALA A 146 -12.64 -0.49 -1.13
CA ALA A 146 -12.14 -1.69 -1.75
C ALA A 146 -12.32 -1.64 -3.27
N VAL A 147 -11.27 -1.97 -4.03
CA VAL A 147 -11.25 -1.87 -5.50
C VAL A 147 -10.91 -3.22 -6.11
N ALA A 148 -11.75 -3.75 -6.96
CA ALA A 148 -11.63 -5.11 -7.52
C ALA A 148 -10.71 -5.21 -8.76
N THR A 149 -9.80 -4.25 -8.98
CA THR A 149 -8.83 -4.28 -10.09
C THR A 149 -7.57 -5.09 -9.80
N GLY A 150 -7.41 -5.60 -8.58
CA GLY A 150 -6.19 -6.27 -8.13
C GLY A 150 -6.37 -7.75 -7.80
N GLY A 151 -5.96 -8.13 -6.58
CA GLY A 151 -5.87 -9.53 -6.18
C GLY A 151 -7.19 -10.23 -5.82
N SER A 152 -8.26 -9.49 -5.50
CA SER A 152 -9.54 -10.05 -5.05
C SER A 152 -10.71 -9.63 -5.94
N ARG A 153 -11.74 -10.50 -6.01
CA ARG A 153 -12.97 -10.23 -6.74
C ARG A 153 -13.91 -9.33 -5.92
N TYR A 154 -14.81 -8.64 -6.61
CA TYR A 154 -15.80 -7.75 -6.01
C TYR A 154 -16.58 -8.43 -4.87
N GLU A 155 -17.14 -9.63 -5.10
CA GLU A 155 -17.96 -10.35 -4.12
C GLU A 155 -17.13 -10.82 -2.90
N GLU A 156 -15.83 -11.05 -3.07
CA GLU A 156 -14.94 -11.37 -1.97
C GLU A 156 -14.72 -10.14 -1.09
N LEU A 157 -14.40 -9.01 -1.70
CA LEU A 157 -14.20 -7.74 -1.00
C LEU A 157 -15.46 -7.31 -0.25
N GLU A 158 -16.63 -7.41 -0.89
CA GLU A 158 -17.92 -7.05 -0.30
C GLU A 158 -18.22 -7.84 0.98
N ARG A 159 -17.89 -9.13 1.05
CA ARG A 159 -18.07 -9.98 2.25
C ARG A 159 -17.29 -9.49 3.46
N HIS A 160 -16.26 -8.68 3.28
CA HIS A 160 -15.47 -8.08 4.35
C HIS A 160 -16.01 -6.73 4.82
N ASN A 161 -17.18 -6.31 4.29
CA ASN A 161 -17.91 -5.09 4.67
C ASN A 161 -17.03 -3.83 4.70
N PRO A 162 -16.33 -3.45 3.61
CA PRO A 162 -15.71 -2.14 3.50
C PRO A 162 -16.79 -1.03 3.48
N ASP A 163 -16.40 0.23 3.56
CA ASP A 163 -17.37 1.33 3.44
C ASP A 163 -17.86 1.47 2.00
N TRP A 164 -16.99 1.19 1.02
CA TRP A 164 -17.33 1.17 -0.41
C TRP A 164 -16.60 0.03 -1.12
N VAL A 165 -17.26 -0.54 -2.12
CA VAL A 165 -16.66 -1.49 -3.08
C VAL A 165 -16.94 -1.00 -4.48
N VAL A 166 -15.92 -1.02 -5.33
CA VAL A 166 -16.05 -0.69 -6.75
C VAL A 166 -15.25 -1.69 -7.59
N GLU A 167 -15.67 -1.89 -8.83
CA GLU A 167 -14.92 -2.70 -9.80
C GLU A 167 -13.61 -1.99 -10.19
N ASP A 168 -13.67 -0.67 -10.36
CA ASP A 168 -12.57 0.16 -10.80
C ASP A 168 -12.57 1.46 -10.00
N VAL A 169 -11.40 1.98 -9.69
CA VAL A 169 -11.29 3.24 -8.93
C VAL A 169 -11.93 4.43 -9.65
N ARG A 170 -12.09 4.36 -10.96
CA ARG A 170 -12.80 5.36 -11.79
C ARG A 170 -14.29 5.45 -11.48
N ASP A 171 -14.87 4.42 -10.90
CA ASP A 171 -16.28 4.36 -10.51
C ASP A 171 -16.55 5.05 -9.16
N PHE A 172 -15.49 5.41 -8.43
CA PHE A 172 -15.59 6.05 -7.13
C PHE A 172 -15.67 7.56 -7.24
N ARG A 173 -16.88 8.11 -7.01
CA ARG A 173 -17.19 9.55 -7.07
C ARG A 173 -17.56 10.16 -5.71
N ALA A 174 -17.35 9.47 -4.61
CA ALA A 174 -17.82 9.89 -3.28
C ALA A 174 -16.93 10.94 -2.59
N LEU A 175 -16.01 11.58 -3.32
CA LEU A 175 -15.24 12.72 -2.84
C LEU A 175 -15.71 14.07 -3.45
N GLU A 176 -16.89 14.08 -4.08
CA GLU A 176 -17.58 15.30 -4.52
C GLU A 176 -18.43 15.89 -3.40
#